data_6455fab74da653ea8e5ed1490f5b2790
#
_entry.id   6455fab74da653ea8e5ed1490f5b2790
#
_cell.length_a   1.000
_cell.length_b   1.000
_cell.length_c   1.000
_cell.angle_alpha   90.00
_cell.angle_beta   90.00
_cell.angle_gamma   90.00
#
_symmetry.space_group_name_H-M   'P 1'
#
loop_
_entity.id
_entity.type
_entity.pdbx_description
1 polymer ?
#
loop_
_entity_poly.entity_id
_entity_poly.type
_entity_poly.pdbx_seq_one_letter_code
_entity_poly.pdbx_strand_id
1 'polypeptide(L)'
;MSARLKLTLSYAGFLVLAGVLLLALVWLLVRVDGGVRSTLIPDRFMLVRDFLPVAGLVLIFFIVFGLLGGWILAGRMLAPLTRITEATRLAANGSLSHRVRLTGRNDEFRELADAFDTMLDRLEAHLAEQRRFAANASHELRTPLAISQSLLEVARNDPSHDHRELLDRLHAVNARAIDLTEALLVLGRVGQKSFTREPVDVSLLVEEATETLLPLAGKRGVDVHVSGDIAMAAGSPALLLQMVTNLVHNAIVHNLPEQGAVWVATGVRAGAAVLTVENTGEELPPQVVATLTEPFQRGTGRTGGDQAGVGLGLAIVKSIIHAHDGSLAIAPRPGGGLRVTVQLPAPAPRAAG
;
A
#
# COMPACT_ATOMS: atom_id res chain seq x y z
N MET A 1 35.17 12.54 9.74
CA MET A 1 35.54 11.36 10.58
C MET A 1 34.42 10.33 10.50
N SER A 2 34.71 9.07 10.18
CA SER A 2 33.72 8.00 10.16
C SER A 2 33.18 7.70 11.58
N ALA A 3 31.91 7.26 11.69
CA ALA A 3 31.30 6.86 12.96
C ALA A 3 32.13 5.80 13.69
N ARG A 4 32.74 4.87 12.93
CA ARG A 4 33.64 3.85 13.43
C ARG A 4 34.85 4.45 14.14
N LEU A 5 35.47 5.47 13.54
CA LEU A 5 36.63 6.14 14.14
C LEU A 5 36.26 6.93 15.40
N LYS A 6 35.11 7.62 15.41
CA LYS A 6 34.62 8.32 16.61
C LYS A 6 34.38 7.36 17.77
N LEU A 7 33.75 6.23 17.52
CA LEU A 7 33.45 5.21 18.54
C LEU A 7 34.75 4.60 19.08
N THR A 8 35.69 4.25 18.21
CA THR A 8 37.00 3.73 18.58
C THR A 8 37.78 4.70 19.49
N LEU A 9 37.83 5.97 19.12
CA LEU A 9 38.50 7.01 19.91
C LEU A 9 37.80 7.27 21.25
N SER A 10 36.47 7.22 21.30
CA SER A 10 35.70 7.35 22.55
C SER A 10 36.00 6.20 23.50
N TYR A 11 36.04 4.95 23.00
CA TYR A 11 36.37 3.76 23.78
C TYR A 11 37.81 3.76 24.28
N ALA A 12 38.74 4.10 23.40
CA ALA A 12 40.15 4.26 23.77
C ALA A 12 40.35 5.35 24.82
N GLY A 13 39.71 6.52 24.65
CA GLY A 13 39.73 7.63 25.60
C GLY A 13 39.18 7.24 26.98
N PHE A 14 38.06 6.50 27.01
CA PHE A 14 37.47 6.00 28.26
C PHE A 14 38.43 5.04 28.98
N LEU A 15 39.04 4.08 28.25
CA LEU A 15 39.99 3.12 28.85
C LEU A 15 41.26 3.81 29.34
N VAL A 16 41.77 4.82 28.60
CA VAL A 16 42.92 5.61 29.06
C VAL A 16 42.59 6.38 30.34
N LEU A 17 41.42 7.03 30.38
CA LEU A 17 40.95 7.74 31.57
C LEU A 17 40.82 6.82 32.76
N ALA A 18 40.22 5.63 32.59
CA ALA A 18 40.11 4.61 33.62
C ALA A 18 41.50 4.11 34.10
N GLY A 19 42.46 3.92 33.18
CA GLY A 19 43.83 3.57 33.48
C GLY A 19 44.55 4.65 34.27
N VAL A 20 44.39 5.92 33.90
CA VAL A 20 44.95 7.03 34.68
C VAL A 20 44.38 7.12 36.08
N LEU A 21 43.06 6.98 36.24
CA LEU A 21 42.39 6.96 37.54
C LEU A 21 42.88 5.80 38.43
N LEU A 22 43.04 4.61 37.84
CA LEU A 22 43.58 3.44 38.54
C LEU A 22 45.01 3.68 39.01
N LEU A 23 45.86 4.20 38.14
CA LEU A 23 47.25 4.53 38.49
C LEU A 23 47.30 5.61 39.56
N ALA A 24 46.47 6.64 39.53
CA ALA A 24 46.37 7.67 40.56
C ALA A 24 45.91 7.08 41.91
N LEU A 25 44.95 6.14 41.90
CA LEU A 25 44.48 5.43 43.09
C LEU A 25 45.59 4.58 43.71
N VAL A 26 46.30 3.78 42.90
CA VAL A 26 47.44 2.99 43.32
C VAL A 26 48.54 3.86 43.92
N TRP A 27 48.88 4.98 43.27
CA TRP A 27 49.85 5.93 43.79
C TRP A 27 49.42 6.53 45.14
N LEU A 28 48.12 6.87 45.29
CA LEU A 28 47.56 7.42 46.52
C LEU A 28 47.62 6.39 47.67
N LEU A 29 47.26 5.11 47.39
CA LEU A 29 47.33 4.01 48.38
C LEU A 29 48.75 3.74 48.83
N VAL A 30 49.74 3.69 47.91
CA VAL A 30 51.15 3.52 48.23
C VAL A 30 51.65 4.70 49.08
N ARG A 31 51.15 5.91 48.81
CA ARG A 31 51.53 7.11 49.57
C ARG A 31 50.97 7.12 51.01
N VAL A 32 49.71 6.62 51.18
CA VAL A 32 49.03 6.56 52.49
C VAL A 32 49.60 5.45 53.34
N ASP A 33 49.86 4.27 52.79
CA ASP A 33 50.45 3.12 53.52
C ASP A 33 51.92 3.40 53.94
N GLY A 34 52.66 4.15 53.09
CA GLY A 34 54.02 4.62 53.42
C GLY A 34 54.07 5.61 54.61
N GLY A 35 52.92 6.19 55.02
CA GLY A 35 52.81 7.10 56.18
C GLY A 35 52.59 6.42 57.51
N VAL A 36 52.22 5.15 57.55
CA VAL A 36 51.88 4.41 58.76
C VAL A 36 53.01 3.46 59.24
N ARG A 37 53.96 3.11 58.40
CA ARG A 37 55.15 2.29 58.72
C ARG A 37 56.44 3.09 58.48
N SER A 38 56.71 4.08 59.34
CA SER A 38 57.92 4.89 59.35
C SER A 38 59.08 4.26 60.05
N THR A 39 59.80 3.33 59.44
CA THR A 39 61.20 3.00 59.84
C THR A 39 62.13 2.67 58.68
N LEU A 40 61.70 2.75 57.46
CA LEU A 40 62.56 2.75 56.30
C LEU A 40 61.88 3.65 55.20
N ILE A 41 62.29 4.95 55.16
CA ILE A 41 61.87 5.90 54.15
C ILE A 41 62.51 5.46 52.84
N PRO A 42 61.78 4.83 51.88
CA PRO A 42 62.27 4.76 50.52
C PRO A 42 62.33 6.19 50.01
N ASP A 43 63.52 6.58 49.54
CA ASP A 43 63.80 7.91 48.98
C ASP A 43 62.68 8.24 47.95
N ARG A 44 62.01 9.36 48.12
CA ARG A 44 60.91 9.79 47.22
C ARG A 44 61.33 9.70 45.76
N PHE A 45 62.63 9.83 45.50
CA PHE A 45 63.24 9.67 44.17
C PHE A 45 63.21 8.20 43.65
N MET A 46 63.39 7.21 44.51
CA MET A 46 63.31 5.79 44.11
C MET A 46 61.88 5.37 43.74
N LEU A 47 60.89 5.78 44.55
CA LEU A 47 59.47 5.49 44.29
C LEU A 47 59.00 6.07 42.94
N VAL A 48 59.35 7.28 42.61
CA VAL A 48 59.03 7.90 41.35
C VAL A 48 59.80 7.27 40.17
N ARG A 49 61.07 6.91 40.36
CA ARG A 49 61.94 6.34 39.34
C ARG A 49 61.45 4.94 38.90
N ASP A 50 60.94 4.14 39.82
CA ASP A 50 60.55 2.77 39.53
C ASP A 50 59.06 2.70 39.16
N PHE A 51 58.21 3.62 39.64
CA PHE A 51 56.79 3.69 39.29
C PHE A 51 56.53 4.26 37.89
N LEU A 52 57.29 5.28 37.47
CA LEU A 52 57.04 5.97 36.22
C LEU A 52 57.13 5.09 34.94
N PRO A 53 58.15 4.21 34.80
CA PRO A 53 58.23 3.33 33.66
C PRO A 53 57.13 2.25 33.64
N VAL A 54 56.74 1.72 34.80
CA VAL A 54 55.65 0.76 34.91
C VAL A 54 54.32 1.41 34.59
N ALA A 55 54.07 2.62 35.11
CA ALA A 55 52.88 3.39 34.79
C ALA A 55 52.80 3.74 33.30
N GLY A 56 53.94 4.10 32.67
CA GLY A 56 54.02 4.36 31.20
C GLY A 56 53.68 3.10 30.40
N LEU A 57 54.21 1.93 30.80
CA LEU A 57 53.94 0.68 30.11
C LEU A 57 52.47 0.24 30.21
N VAL A 58 51.87 0.40 31.41
CA VAL A 58 50.44 0.17 31.60
C VAL A 58 49.58 1.11 30.78
N LEU A 59 49.93 2.39 30.69
CA LEU A 59 49.22 3.36 29.89
C LEU A 59 49.27 3.03 28.39
N ILE A 60 50.44 2.64 27.90
CA ILE A 60 50.65 2.20 26.51
C ILE A 60 49.78 0.97 26.22
N PHE A 61 49.75 0.00 27.14
CA PHE A 61 48.89 -1.17 27.07
C PHE A 61 47.41 -0.79 26.93
N PHE A 62 46.91 0.12 27.76
CA PHE A 62 45.51 0.58 27.67
C PHE A 62 45.21 1.33 26.36
N ILE A 63 46.14 2.12 25.86
CA ILE A 63 46.01 2.80 24.55
C ILE A 63 45.88 1.76 23.45
N VAL A 64 46.82 0.85 23.34
CA VAL A 64 46.85 -0.17 22.28
C VAL A 64 45.62 -1.08 22.38
N PHE A 65 45.30 -1.57 23.60
CA PHE A 65 44.14 -2.44 23.83
C PHE A 65 42.82 -1.70 23.53
N GLY A 66 42.71 -0.42 23.93
CA GLY A 66 41.54 0.42 23.66
C GLY A 66 41.33 0.72 22.19
N LEU A 67 42.41 0.99 21.45
CA LEU A 67 42.32 1.23 20.01
C LEU A 67 41.98 -0.06 19.24
N LEU A 68 42.65 -1.17 19.54
CA LEU A 68 42.38 -2.45 18.87
C LEU A 68 40.99 -3.00 19.21
N GLY A 69 40.66 -3.06 20.51
CA GLY A 69 39.35 -3.54 20.98
C GLY A 69 38.22 -2.67 20.49
N GLY A 70 38.36 -1.35 20.60
CA GLY A 70 37.41 -0.36 20.09
C GLY A 70 37.17 -0.47 18.58
N TRP A 71 38.24 -0.69 17.79
CA TRP A 71 38.13 -0.87 16.34
C TRP A 71 37.35 -2.14 15.97
N ILE A 72 37.61 -3.25 16.65
CA ILE A 72 36.93 -4.53 16.44
C ILE A 72 35.47 -4.40 16.85
N LEU A 73 35.20 -3.86 18.04
CA LEU A 73 33.85 -3.72 18.59
C LEU A 73 32.99 -2.77 17.73
N ALA A 74 33.54 -1.59 17.38
CA ALA A 74 32.85 -0.64 16.49
C ALA A 74 32.58 -1.24 15.11
N GLY A 75 33.48 -2.05 14.58
CA GLY A 75 33.28 -2.77 13.33
C GLY A 75 32.10 -3.75 13.38
N ARG A 76 32.00 -4.51 14.47
CA ARG A 76 30.92 -5.49 14.66
C ARG A 76 29.57 -4.80 14.93
N MET A 77 29.55 -3.74 15.73
CA MET A 77 28.33 -3.00 16.03
C MET A 77 27.77 -2.24 14.83
N LEU A 78 28.64 -1.74 13.92
CA LEU A 78 28.20 -0.96 12.78
C LEU A 78 28.01 -1.82 11.50
N ALA A 79 28.39 -3.09 11.51
CA ALA A 79 28.20 -3.99 10.35
C ALA A 79 26.73 -4.12 9.89
N PRO A 80 25.71 -4.21 10.76
CA PRO A 80 24.31 -4.22 10.35
C PRO A 80 23.90 -2.96 9.59
N LEU A 81 24.33 -1.78 10.06
CA LEU A 81 24.03 -0.51 9.39
C LEU A 81 24.61 -0.41 7.99
N THR A 82 25.82 -0.96 7.77
CA THR A 82 26.39 -0.97 6.42
C THR A 82 25.58 -1.85 5.47
N ARG A 83 25.05 -2.99 5.93
CA ARG A 83 24.16 -3.86 5.13
C ARG A 83 22.84 -3.18 4.77
N ILE A 84 22.20 -2.51 5.74
CA ILE A 84 20.97 -1.74 5.48
C ILE A 84 21.25 -0.61 4.49
N THR A 85 22.37 0.11 4.64
CA THR A 85 22.75 1.19 3.70
C THR A 85 22.99 0.65 2.29
N GLU A 86 23.61 -0.52 2.15
CA GLU A 86 23.84 -1.16 0.85
C GLU A 86 22.53 -1.60 0.20
N ALA A 87 21.63 -2.24 0.95
CA ALA A 87 20.29 -2.60 0.49
C ALA A 87 19.47 -1.36 0.06
N THR A 88 19.57 -0.26 0.83
CA THR A 88 18.92 1.01 0.47
C THR A 88 19.47 1.57 -0.85
N ARG A 89 20.78 1.50 -1.09
CA ARG A 89 21.38 1.94 -2.36
C ARG A 89 20.93 1.08 -3.53
N LEU A 90 20.86 -0.25 -3.35
CA LEU A 90 20.37 -1.16 -4.39
C LEU A 90 18.90 -0.89 -4.70
N ALA A 91 18.08 -0.65 -3.67
CA ALA A 91 16.67 -0.29 -3.85
C ALA A 91 16.51 1.05 -4.59
N ALA A 92 17.31 2.07 -4.25
CA ALA A 92 17.32 3.36 -4.94
C ALA A 92 17.71 3.24 -6.42
N ASN A 93 18.53 2.25 -6.78
CA ASN A 93 18.92 1.94 -8.16
C ASN A 93 17.93 0.99 -8.88
N GLY A 94 16.75 0.74 -8.28
CA GLY A 94 15.67 -0.05 -8.88
C GLY A 94 15.71 -1.55 -8.59
N SER A 95 16.68 -2.05 -7.82
CA SER A 95 16.75 -3.46 -7.40
C SER A 95 16.00 -3.65 -6.07
N LEU A 96 14.70 -3.91 -6.15
CA LEU A 96 13.85 -4.08 -4.97
C LEU A 96 13.85 -5.51 -4.40
N SER A 97 14.38 -6.48 -5.13
CA SER A 97 14.39 -7.90 -4.72
C SER A 97 15.44 -8.24 -3.66
N HIS A 98 16.38 -7.32 -3.38
CA HIS A 98 17.43 -7.55 -2.39
C HIS A 98 16.89 -7.28 -0.97
N ARG A 99 17.05 -8.26 -0.06
CA ARG A 99 16.64 -8.16 1.35
C ARG A 99 17.85 -8.14 2.25
N VAL A 100 17.74 -7.41 3.35
CA VAL A 100 18.82 -7.30 4.34
C VAL A 100 19.01 -8.60 5.11
N ARG A 101 17.92 -9.25 5.54
CA ARG A 101 17.86 -10.55 6.24
C ARG A 101 18.95 -10.70 7.28
N LEU A 102 18.94 -9.84 8.30
CA LEU A 102 19.91 -9.97 9.39
C LEU A 102 19.66 -11.25 10.19
N THR A 103 20.68 -12.12 10.24
CA THR A 103 20.69 -13.33 11.05
C THR A 103 21.46 -13.06 12.33
N GLY A 104 20.96 -13.49 13.52
CA GLY A 104 21.65 -13.31 14.79
C GLY A 104 20.72 -12.95 15.95
N ARG A 105 21.22 -12.12 16.89
CA ARG A 105 20.46 -11.69 18.07
C ARG A 105 19.25 -10.84 17.67
N ASN A 106 18.19 -10.97 18.45
CA ASN A 106 17.01 -10.11 18.33
C ASN A 106 17.35 -8.79 19.03
N ASP A 107 17.84 -7.83 18.26
CA ASP A 107 18.19 -6.48 18.69
C ASP A 107 17.51 -5.44 17.79
N GLU A 108 17.69 -4.17 18.14
CA GLU A 108 17.06 -3.03 17.44
C GLU A 108 17.46 -2.96 15.95
N PHE A 109 18.63 -3.48 15.60
CA PHE A 109 19.08 -3.54 14.19
C PHE A 109 18.32 -4.58 13.40
N ARG A 110 17.92 -5.68 14.01
CA ARG A 110 17.08 -6.68 13.37
C ARG A 110 15.68 -6.14 13.13
N GLU A 111 15.08 -5.50 14.15
CA GLU A 111 13.76 -4.88 14.01
C GLU A 111 13.74 -3.86 12.88
N LEU A 112 14.80 -3.02 12.78
CA LEU A 112 14.95 -2.06 11.68
C LEU A 112 15.09 -2.75 10.33
N ALA A 113 15.85 -3.84 10.23
CA ALA A 113 16.03 -4.59 8.99
C ALA A 113 14.72 -5.27 8.55
N ASP A 114 13.97 -5.87 9.48
CA ASP A 114 12.70 -6.54 9.21
C ASP A 114 11.62 -5.51 8.77
N ALA A 115 11.60 -4.33 9.40
CA ALA A 115 10.73 -3.22 8.98
C ALA A 115 11.09 -2.72 7.56
N PHE A 116 12.39 -2.60 7.26
CA PHE A 116 12.88 -2.22 5.93
C PHE A 116 12.53 -3.26 4.88
N ASP A 117 12.75 -4.55 5.15
CA ASP A 117 12.41 -5.66 4.26
C ASP A 117 10.89 -5.70 4.00
N THR A 118 10.07 -5.49 5.04
CA THR A 118 8.60 -5.38 4.91
C THR A 118 8.19 -4.21 4.01
N MET A 119 8.87 -3.07 4.13
CA MET A 119 8.62 -1.91 3.25
C MET A 119 8.96 -2.24 1.80
N LEU A 120 10.08 -2.91 1.55
CA LEU A 120 10.48 -3.34 0.21
C LEU A 120 9.49 -4.35 -0.39
N ASP A 121 8.99 -5.31 0.40
CA ASP A 121 7.96 -6.26 -0.03
C ASP A 121 6.68 -5.55 -0.51
N ARG A 122 6.22 -4.56 0.26
CA ARG A 122 5.05 -3.75 -0.11
C ARG A 122 5.28 -2.94 -1.37
N LEU A 123 6.46 -2.34 -1.51
CA LEU A 123 6.81 -1.54 -2.69
C LEU A 123 6.92 -2.41 -3.93
N GLU A 124 7.55 -3.58 -3.84
CA GLU A 124 7.68 -4.54 -4.93
C GLU A 124 6.30 -5.06 -5.38
N ALA A 125 5.44 -5.43 -4.43
CA ALA A 125 4.06 -5.84 -4.71
C ALA A 125 3.26 -4.74 -5.41
N HIS A 126 3.38 -3.48 -4.93
CA HIS A 126 2.70 -2.34 -5.53
C HIS A 126 3.19 -2.06 -6.97
N LEU A 127 4.48 -2.11 -7.22
CA LEU A 127 5.04 -1.94 -8.57
C LEU A 127 4.65 -3.10 -9.51
N ALA A 128 4.60 -4.32 -9.01
CA ALA A 128 4.13 -5.47 -9.79
C ALA A 128 2.65 -5.33 -10.15
N GLU A 129 1.82 -4.83 -9.23
CA GLU A 129 0.41 -4.53 -9.49
C GLU A 129 0.24 -3.42 -10.54
N GLN A 130 1.00 -2.31 -10.43
CA GLN A 130 0.99 -1.24 -11.43
C GLN A 130 1.42 -1.71 -12.82
N ARG A 131 2.46 -2.56 -12.90
CA ARG A 131 2.91 -3.12 -14.19
C ARG A 131 1.85 -4.02 -14.81
N ARG A 132 1.20 -4.88 -14.02
CA ARG A 132 0.09 -5.73 -14.48
C ARG A 132 -1.08 -4.88 -14.95
N PHE A 133 -1.44 -3.84 -14.19
CA PHE A 133 -2.49 -2.91 -14.57
C PHE A 133 -2.19 -2.23 -15.92
N ALA A 134 -0.99 -1.68 -16.12
CA ALA A 134 -0.59 -1.01 -17.36
C ALA A 134 -0.55 -1.98 -18.55
N ALA A 135 -0.09 -3.22 -18.35
CA ALA A 135 -0.08 -4.25 -19.38
C ALA A 135 -1.51 -4.63 -19.80
N ASN A 136 -2.40 -4.89 -18.82
CA ASN A 136 -3.79 -5.25 -19.09
C ASN A 136 -4.54 -4.08 -19.75
N ALA A 137 -4.35 -2.85 -19.27
CA ALA A 137 -4.94 -1.65 -19.91
C ALA A 137 -4.53 -1.53 -21.38
N SER A 138 -3.24 -1.76 -21.68
CA SER A 138 -2.72 -1.72 -23.05
C SER A 138 -3.34 -2.81 -23.93
N HIS A 139 -3.54 -4.00 -23.39
CA HIS A 139 -4.19 -5.11 -24.11
C HIS A 139 -5.68 -4.82 -24.37
N GLU A 140 -6.41 -4.36 -23.35
CA GLU A 140 -7.84 -4.07 -23.47
C GLU A 140 -8.12 -2.85 -24.38
N LEU A 141 -7.19 -1.90 -24.50
CA LEU A 141 -7.28 -0.79 -25.45
C LEU A 141 -6.92 -1.22 -26.88
N ARG A 142 -5.97 -2.13 -27.05
CA ARG A 142 -5.56 -2.59 -28.39
C ARG A 142 -6.69 -3.32 -29.11
N THR A 143 -7.51 -4.09 -28.40
CA THR A 143 -8.60 -4.89 -28.95
C THR A 143 -9.64 -4.03 -29.68
N PRO A 144 -10.28 -3.01 -29.05
CA PRO A 144 -11.25 -2.15 -29.76
C PRO A 144 -10.62 -1.38 -30.91
N LEU A 145 -9.38 -0.93 -30.77
CA LEU A 145 -8.68 -0.22 -31.86
C LEU A 145 -8.43 -1.15 -33.06
N ALA A 146 -8.03 -2.40 -32.85
CA ALA A 146 -7.84 -3.38 -33.92
C ALA A 146 -9.16 -3.74 -34.59
N ILE A 147 -10.25 -3.89 -33.84
CA ILE A 147 -11.60 -4.11 -34.40
C ILE A 147 -12.04 -2.92 -35.23
N SER A 148 -11.88 -1.68 -34.72
CA SER A 148 -12.21 -0.47 -35.46
C SER A 148 -11.44 -0.37 -36.78
N GLN A 149 -10.14 -0.68 -36.75
CA GLN A 149 -9.30 -0.70 -37.95
C GLN A 149 -9.79 -1.74 -38.97
N SER A 150 -10.08 -2.97 -38.50
CA SER A 150 -10.59 -4.04 -39.38
C SER A 150 -11.94 -3.68 -40.03
N LEU A 151 -12.87 -3.07 -39.26
CA LEU A 151 -14.15 -2.60 -39.77
C LEU A 151 -13.97 -1.51 -40.84
N LEU A 152 -13.05 -0.58 -40.62
CA LEU A 152 -12.71 0.46 -41.59
C LEU A 152 -12.07 -0.09 -42.88
N GLU A 153 -11.24 -1.14 -42.75
CA GLU A 153 -10.66 -1.84 -43.90
C GLU A 153 -11.73 -2.57 -44.73
N VAL A 154 -12.70 -3.23 -44.07
CA VAL A 154 -13.85 -3.83 -44.74
C VAL A 154 -14.66 -2.80 -45.45
N ALA A 155 -15.00 -1.66 -44.83
CA ALA A 155 -15.72 -0.56 -45.44
C ALA A 155 -15.03 -0.02 -46.71
N ARG A 156 -13.69 0.03 -46.67
CA ARG A 156 -12.90 0.54 -47.81
C ARG A 156 -12.84 -0.45 -48.98
N ASN A 157 -12.81 -1.73 -48.71
CA ASN A 157 -12.57 -2.77 -49.72
C ASN A 157 -13.84 -3.39 -50.28
N ASP A 158 -14.99 -3.23 -49.59
CA ASP A 158 -16.28 -3.74 -50.05
C ASP A 158 -17.39 -2.65 -49.99
N PRO A 159 -17.57 -1.87 -51.08
CA PRO A 159 -18.62 -0.83 -51.15
C PRO A 159 -20.06 -1.38 -51.09
N SER A 160 -20.25 -2.69 -51.24
CA SER A 160 -21.59 -3.32 -51.22
C SER A 160 -22.07 -3.66 -49.81
N HIS A 161 -21.20 -3.53 -48.79
CA HIS A 161 -21.55 -3.79 -47.39
C HIS A 161 -22.58 -2.78 -46.87
N ASP A 162 -23.46 -3.23 -45.97
CA ASP A 162 -24.39 -2.34 -45.27
C ASP A 162 -23.64 -1.34 -44.38
N HIS A 163 -23.45 -0.13 -44.89
CA HIS A 163 -22.78 0.96 -44.22
C HIS A 163 -23.43 1.32 -42.89
N ARG A 164 -24.72 1.06 -42.69
CA ARG A 164 -25.44 1.34 -41.43
C ARG A 164 -25.02 0.35 -40.37
N GLU A 165 -25.02 -0.94 -40.67
CA GLU A 165 -24.57 -1.97 -39.70
C GLU A 165 -23.09 -1.76 -39.28
N LEU A 166 -22.27 -1.37 -40.26
CA LEU A 166 -20.85 -1.10 -40.01
C LEU A 166 -20.62 0.12 -39.11
N LEU A 167 -21.40 1.21 -39.36
CA LEU A 167 -21.37 2.39 -38.50
C LEU A 167 -21.87 2.07 -37.08
N ASP A 168 -22.93 1.29 -36.94
CA ASP A 168 -23.45 0.90 -35.64
C ASP A 168 -22.41 0.08 -34.86
N ARG A 169 -21.72 -0.84 -35.53
CA ARG A 169 -20.62 -1.62 -34.92
C ARG A 169 -19.44 -0.73 -34.54
N LEU A 170 -19.02 0.22 -35.37
CA LEU A 170 -17.97 1.18 -35.07
C LEU A 170 -18.34 2.07 -33.88
N HIS A 171 -19.59 2.56 -33.84
CA HIS A 171 -20.08 3.31 -32.66
C HIS A 171 -20.01 2.50 -31.38
N ALA A 172 -20.44 1.25 -31.39
CA ALA A 172 -20.41 0.38 -30.23
C ALA A 172 -18.97 0.11 -29.74
N VAL A 173 -18.05 -0.14 -30.66
CA VAL A 173 -16.63 -0.37 -30.32
C VAL A 173 -15.96 0.89 -29.77
N ASN A 174 -16.26 2.05 -30.37
CA ASN A 174 -15.70 3.33 -29.92
C ASN A 174 -16.26 3.74 -28.55
N ALA A 175 -17.57 3.58 -28.31
CA ALA A 175 -18.18 3.82 -26.99
C ALA A 175 -17.49 2.98 -25.91
N ARG A 176 -17.25 1.69 -26.18
CA ARG A 176 -16.53 0.81 -25.25
C ARG A 176 -15.08 1.26 -24.99
N ALA A 177 -14.38 1.78 -26.00
CA ALA A 177 -13.02 2.32 -25.80
C ALA A 177 -13.04 3.60 -24.95
N ILE A 178 -14.05 4.45 -25.12
CA ILE A 178 -14.26 5.65 -24.28
C ILE A 178 -14.52 5.23 -22.83
N ASP A 179 -15.47 4.33 -22.59
CA ASP A 179 -15.78 3.83 -21.26
C ASP A 179 -14.54 3.27 -20.56
N LEU A 180 -13.70 2.52 -21.29
CA LEU A 180 -12.44 1.99 -20.78
C LEU A 180 -11.47 3.12 -20.40
N THR A 181 -11.30 4.13 -21.26
CA THR A 181 -10.38 5.25 -20.95
C THR A 181 -10.86 6.08 -19.78
N GLU A 182 -12.16 6.32 -19.64
CA GLU A 182 -12.75 7.01 -18.49
C GLU A 182 -12.53 6.22 -17.19
N ALA A 183 -12.77 4.92 -17.24
CA ALA A 183 -12.51 4.01 -16.12
C ALA A 183 -11.04 4.06 -15.65
N LEU A 184 -10.09 4.05 -16.60
CA LEU A 184 -8.65 4.15 -16.31
C LEU A 184 -8.28 5.51 -15.71
N LEU A 185 -8.86 6.61 -16.21
CA LEU A 185 -8.65 7.96 -15.69
C LEU A 185 -9.15 8.10 -14.25
N VAL A 186 -10.30 7.50 -13.92
CA VAL A 186 -10.84 7.50 -12.56
C VAL A 186 -9.92 6.73 -11.62
N LEU A 187 -9.49 5.54 -12.00
CA LEU A 187 -8.53 4.75 -11.20
C LEU A 187 -7.23 5.51 -10.95
N GLY A 188 -6.72 6.23 -11.95
CA GLY A 188 -5.50 7.04 -11.82
C GLY A 188 -5.66 8.26 -10.91
N ARG A 189 -6.82 8.95 -10.95
CA ARG A 189 -7.09 10.14 -10.13
C ARG A 189 -7.43 9.81 -8.68
N VAL A 190 -8.22 8.80 -8.46
CA VAL A 190 -8.68 8.38 -7.12
C VAL A 190 -7.50 7.99 -6.23
N GLY A 191 -6.41 7.44 -6.81
CA GLY A 191 -5.19 7.11 -6.07
C GLY A 191 -4.46 8.32 -5.43
N GLN A 192 -4.75 9.55 -5.89
CA GLN A 192 -4.08 10.78 -5.39
C GLN A 192 -4.80 11.48 -4.23
N LYS A 193 -5.95 10.97 -3.76
CA LYS A 193 -6.75 11.54 -2.63
C LYS A 193 -6.99 13.07 -2.67
N SER A 194 -6.86 13.71 -3.83
CA SER A 194 -6.94 15.18 -3.98
C SER A 194 -8.33 15.64 -4.46
N PHE A 195 -9.37 15.38 -3.67
CA PHE A 195 -10.70 15.91 -3.94
C PHE A 195 -11.30 16.53 -2.67
N THR A 196 -12.17 17.51 -2.85
CA THR A 196 -12.90 18.14 -1.74
C THR A 196 -14.01 17.20 -1.28
N ARG A 197 -14.09 16.99 0.04
CA ARG A 197 -15.18 16.24 0.67
C ARG A 197 -16.25 17.21 1.16
N GLU A 198 -17.47 16.94 0.77
CA GLU A 198 -18.65 17.66 1.22
C GLU A 198 -19.72 16.69 1.72
N PRO A 199 -20.72 17.16 2.48
CA PRO A 199 -21.86 16.33 2.88
C PRO A 199 -22.68 15.95 1.65
N VAL A 200 -22.82 14.66 1.38
CA VAL A 200 -23.53 14.10 0.23
C VAL A 200 -24.58 13.12 0.72
N ASP A 201 -25.79 13.27 0.25
CA ASP A 201 -26.86 12.31 0.49
C ASP A 201 -26.77 11.17 -0.52
N VAL A 202 -26.35 9.98 -0.05
CA VAL A 202 -26.20 8.78 -0.87
C VAL A 202 -27.56 8.28 -1.40
N SER A 203 -28.67 8.55 -0.71
CA SER A 203 -30.00 8.14 -1.16
C SER A 203 -30.41 8.85 -2.46
N LEU A 204 -30.09 10.14 -2.59
CA LEU A 204 -30.33 10.90 -3.82
C LEU A 204 -29.44 10.41 -4.98
N LEU A 205 -28.18 10.03 -4.70
CA LEU A 205 -27.31 9.44 -5.73
C LEU A 205 -27.82 8.09 -6.20
N VAL A 206 -28.44 7.31 -5.32
CA VAL A 206 -29.08 6.03 -5.69
C VAL A 206 -30.27 6.27 -6.61
N GLU A 207 -31.11 7.25 -6.32
CA GLU A 207 -32.24 7.63 -7.17
C GLU A 207 -31.74 8.05 -8.57
N GLU A 208 -30.78 8.98 -8.65
CA GLU A 208 -30.20 9.47 -9.90
C GLU A 208 -29.57 8.35 -10.73
N ALA A 209 -28.74 7.49 -10.11
CA ALA A 209 -28.11 6.37 -10.78
C ALA A 209 -29.13 5.34 -11.28
N THR A 210 -30.17 5.07 -10.49
CA THR A 210 -31.21 4.12 -10.85
C THR A 210 -32.05 4.64 -12.00
N GLU A 211 -32.50 5.91 -11.97
CA GLU A 211 -33.26 6.53 -13.08
C GLU A 211 -32.46 6.48 -14.39
N THR A 212 -31.16 6.80 -14.32
CA THR A 212 -30.26 6.75 -15.49
C THR A 212 -30.18 5.35 -16.09
N LEU A 213 -30.25 4.30 -15.27
CA LEU A 213 -30.08 2.90 -15.67
C LEU A 213 -31.42 2.16 -15.94
N LEU A 214 -32.58 2.76 -15.66
CA LEU A 214 -33.89 2.15 -15.95
C LEU A 214 -34.05 1.68 -17.41
N PRO A 215 -33.61 2.42 -18.45
CA PRO A 215 -33.72 1.93 -19.83
C PRO A 215 -32.89 0.66 -20.09
N LEU A 216 -31.75 0.53 -19.43
CA LEU A 216 -30.90 -0.67 -19.50
C LEU A 216 -31.57 -1.85 -18.77
N ALA A 217 -32.13 -1.61 -17.57
CA ALA A 217 -32.85 -2.61 -16.81
C ALA A 217 -34.05 -3.15 -17.60
N GLY A 218 -34.85 -2.25 -18.18
CA GLY A 218 -35.99 -2.63 -19.04
C GLY A 218 -35.59 -3.43 -20.25
N LYS A 219 -34.50 -3.08 -20.96
CA LYS A 219 -33.99 -3.88 -22.08
C LYS A 219 -33.54 -5.29 -21.67
N ARG A 220 -33.17 -5.49 -20.41
CA ARG A 220 -32.70 -6.77 -19.88
C ARG A 220 -33.75 -7.54 -19.09
N GLY A 221 -34.94 -6.99 -18.93
CA GLY A 221 -36.02 -7.62 -18.15
C GLY A 221 -35.67 -7.75 -16.66
N VAL A 222 -34.95 -6.78 -16.10
CA VAL A 222 -34.52 -6.77 -14.71
C VAL A 222 -35.35 -5.77 -13.91
N ASP A 223 -35.97 -6.24 -12.83
CA ASP A 223 -36.72 -5.40 -11.91
C ASP A 223 -35.77 -4.73 -10.90
N VAL A 224 -35.86 -3.40 -10.74
CA VAL A 224 -35.01 -2.63 -9.80
C VAL A 224 -35.87 -2.09 -8.68
N HIS A 225 -35.53 -2.46 -7.44
CA HIS A 225 -36.20 -2.05 -6.21
C HIS A 225 -35.27 -1.14 -5.39
N VAL A 226 -35.69 0.09 -5.16
CA VAL A 226 -34.96 1.06 -4.30
C VAL A 226 -35.70 1.22 -2.99
N SER A 227 -34.97 1.19 -1.88
CA SER A 227 -35.52 1.34 -0.53
C SER A 227 -34.48 1.99 0.41
N GLY A 228 -34.92 2.44 1.55
CA GLY A 228 -34.03 2.93 2.62
C GLY A 228 -34.32 4.37 3.03
N ASP A 229 -33.40 4.87 3.87
CA ASP A 229 -33.48 6.18 4.49
C ASP A 229 -32.36 7.09 3.98
N ILE A 230 -32.46 8.40 4.31
CA ILE A 230 -31.41 9.39 4.07
C ILE A 230 -30.10 8.92 4.69
N ALA A 231 -29.04 8.85 3.88
CA ALA A 231 -27.73 8.36 4.30
C ALA A 231 -26.65 9.38 3.92
N MET A 232 -26.30 10.25 4.88
CA MET A 232 -25.30 11.29 4.66
C MET A 232 -23.88 10.75 4.75
N ALA A 233 -23.07 10.94 3.70
CA ALA A 233 -21.65 10.61 3.67
C ALA A 233 -20.79 11.85 3.43
N ALA A 234 -19.52 11.80 3.86
CA ALA A 234 -18.53 12.84 3.55
C ALA A 234 -17.74 12.42 2.30
N GLY A 235 -17.92 13.12 1.17
CA GLY A 235 -17.25 12.72 -0.05
C GLY A 235 -17.41 13.66 -1.24
N SER A 236 -16.90 13.24 -2.39
CA SER A 236 -17.11 13.91 -3.67
C SER A 236 -18.40 13.40 -4.32
N PRO A 237 -19.39 14.26 -4.60
CA PRO A 237 -20.65 13.84 -5.22
C PRO A 237 -20.44 13.09 -6.52
N ALA A 238 -19.55 13.59 -7.39
CA ALA A 238 -19.27 12.97 -8.67
C ALA A 238 -18.65 11.56 -8.55
N LEU A 239 -17.69 11.37 -7.63
CA LEU A 239 -17.09 10.06 -7.40
C LEU A 239 -18.08 9.08 -6.74
N LEU A 240 -18.87 9.56 -5.78
CA LEU A 240 -19.88 8.73 -5.13
C LEU A 240 -21.01 8.35 -6.08
N LEU A 241 -21.46 9.25 -6.96
CA LEU A 241 -22.42 8.94 -8.02
C LEU A 241 -21.84 7.86 -8.97
N GLN A 242 -20.59 8.02 -9.38
CA GLN A 242 -19.93 7.02 -10.23
C GLN A 242 -19.81 5.65 -9.54
N MET A 243 -19.53 5.61 -8.24
CA MET A 243 -19.52 4.38 -7.45
C MET A 243 -20.90 3.70 -7.46
N VAL A 244 -21.96 4.46 -7.18
CA VAL A 244 -23.34 3.93 -7.18
C VAL A 244 -23.74 3.44 -8.57
N THR A 245 -23.48 4.24 -9.62
CA THR A 245 -23.78 3.88 -11.01
C THR A 245 -23.06 2.58 -11.41
N ASN A 246 -21.78 2.41 -11.04
CA ASN A 246 -21.05 1.17 -11.32
C ASN A 246 -21.64 -0.04 -10.58
N LEU A 247 -22.07 0.12 -9.33
CA LEU A 247 -22.69 -0.96 -8.56
C LEU A 247 -24.02 -1.39 -9.16
N VAL A 248 -24.91 -0.43 -9.46
CA VAL A 248 -26.23 -0.70 -10.03
C VAL A 248 -26.10 -1.27 -11.45
N HIS A 249 -25.21 -0.69 -12.27
CA HIS A 249 -24.91 -1.19 -13.61
C HIS A 249 -24.43 -2.65 -13.57
N ASN A 250 -23.48 -2.98 -12.71
CA ASN A 250 -23.00 -4.36 -12.55
C ASN A 250 -24.13 -5.31 -12.13
N ALA A 251 -24.99 -4.88 -11.20
CA ALA A 251 -26.12 -5.67 -10.72
C ALA A 251 -27.15 -5.96 -11.84
N ILE A 252 -27.33 -5.03 -12.77
CA ILE A 252 -28.22 -5.21 -13.95
C ILE A 252 -27.55 -6.10 -15.01
N VAL A 253 -26.27 -5.85 -15.32
CA VAL A 253 -25.57 -6.52 -16.41
C VAL A 253 -25.27 -7.99 -16.09
N HIS A 254 -24.94 -8.28 -14.85
CA HIS A 254 -24.62 -9.64 -14.36
C HIS A 254 -25.81 -10.32 -13.65
N ASN A 255 -27.02 -10.01 -14.11
CA ASN A 255 -28.24 -10.59 -13.61
C ASN A 255 -28.65 -11.87 -14.38
N LEU A 256 -29.68 -12.55 -13.89
CA LEU A 256 -30.33 -13.63 -14.62
C LEU A 256 -31.03 -13.09 -15.88
N PRO A 257 -31.07 -13.86 -16.99
CA PRO A 257 -31.74 -13.41 -18.22
C PRO A 257 -33.25 -13.34 -18.09
N GLU A 258 -33.84 -14.10 -17.16
CA GLU A 258 -35.26 -14.12 -16.86
C GLU A 258 -35.47 -13.95 -15.34
N GLN A 259 -36.52 -13.21 -14.97
CA GLN A 259 -36.85 -12.91 -13.57
C GLN A 259 -35.68 -12.29 -12.75
N GLY A 260 -34.86 -11.51 -13.44
CA GLY A 260 -33.77 -10.79 -12.79
C GLY A 260 -34.27 -9.68 -11.87
N ALA A 261 -33.67 -9.56 -10.70
CA ALA A 261 -34.00 -8.50 -9.76
C ALA A 261 -32.76 -7.87 -9.14
N VAL A 262 -32.82 -6.56 -8.87
CA VAL A 262 -31.82 -5.78 -8.16
C VAL A 262 -32.48 -5.07 -7.00
N TRP A 263 -31.89 -5.14 -5.81
CA TRP A 263 -32.30 -4.41 -4.63
C TRP A 263 -31.21 -3.44 -4.24
N VAL A 264 -31.56 -2.17 -4.12
CA VAL A 264 -30.66 -1.11 -3.67
C VAL A 264 -31.25 -0.52 -2.39
N ALA A 265 -30.49 -0.57 -1.30
CA ALA A 265 -30.92 -0.08 -0.01
C ALA A 265 -29.89 0.87 0.59
N THR A 266 -30.37 2.02 1.12
CA THR A 266 -29.56 2.99 1.86
C THR A 266 -29.98 3.06 3.32
N GLY A 267 -29.04 3.40 4.21
CA GLY A 267 -29.33 3.57 5.61
C GLY A 267 -28.14 4.06 6.40
N VAL A 268 -28.29 4.16 7.72
CA VAL A 268 -27.21 4.55 8.63
C VAL A 268 -26.94 3.44 9.64
N ARG A 269 -25.70 3.05 9.80
CA ARG A 269 -25.28 2.04 10.78
C ARG A 269 -24.04 2.52 11.53
N ALA A 270 -24.12 2.55 12.86
CA ALA A 270 -23.03 3.02 13.74
C ALA A 270 -22.47 4.39 13.33
N GLY A 271 -23.35 5.31 12.85
CA GLY A 271 -22.92 6.65 12.42
C GLY A 271 -22.27 6.73 11.04
N ALA A 272 -22.25 5.65 10.27
CA ALA A 272 -21.78 5.62 8.89
C ALA A 272 -22.94 5.45 7.91
N ALA A 273 -22.87 6.08 6.74
CA ALA A 273 -23.79 5.81 5.65
C ALA A 273 -23.51 4.42 5.07
N VAL A 274 -24.55 3.64 4.87
CA VAL A 274 -24.49 2.28 4.33
C VAL A 274 -25.31 2.22 3.06
N LEU A 275 -24.68 1.71 2.00
CA LEU A 275 -25.34 1.34 0.74
C LEU A 275 -25.19 -0.17 0.56
N THR A 276 -26.30 -0.84 0.31
CA THR A 276 -26.34 -2.27 -0.04
C THR A 276 -26.95 -2.43 -1.41
N VAL A 277 -26.23 -3.12 -2.31
CA VAL A 277 -26.74 -3.50 -3.63
C VAL A 277 -26.72 -5.02 -3.72
N GLU A 278 -27.89 -5.61 -3.96
CA GLU A 278 -28.05 -7.06 -4.17
C GLU A 278 -28.63 -7.32 -5.54
N ASN A 279 -28.20 -8.39 -6.16
CA ASN A 279 -28.78 -8.86 -7.42
C ASN A 279 -28.97 -10.36 -7.43
N THR A 280 -29.97 -10.84 -8.18
CA THR A 280 -30.05 -12.23 -8.62
C THR A 280 -28.95 -12.50 -9.65
N GLY A 281 -28.50 -13.75 -9.74
CA GLY A 281 -27.41 -14.10 -10.67
C GLY A 281 -26.98 -15.56 -10.51
N GLU A 282 -25.94 -15.92 -11.22
CA GLU A 282 -25.31 -17.24 -11.06
C GLU A 282 -24.68 -17.39 -9.68
N GLU A 283 -24.61 -18.63 -9.17
CA GLU A 283 -23.86 -18.90 -7.94
C GLU A 283 -22.36 -18.76 -8.20
N LEU A 284 -21.71 -17.92 -7.44
CA LEU A 284 -20.27 -17.67 -7.55
C LEU A 284 -19.50 -18.36 -6.42
N PRO A 285 -18.44 -19.10 -6.74
CA PRO A 285 -17.56 -19.68 -5.73
C PRO A 285 -16.90 -18.58 -4.88
N PRO A 286 -16.71 -18.78 -3.56
CA PRO A 286 -16.08 -17.78 -2.68
C PRO A 286 -14.70 -17.28 -3.16
N GLN A 287 -13.93 -18.18 -3.82
CA GLN A 287 -12.61 -17.84 -4.39
C GLN A 287 -12.73 -16.80 -5.52
N VAL A 288 -13.77 -16.89 -6.34
CA VAL A 288 -14.04 -15.92 -7.41
C VAL A 288 -14.48 -14.59 -6.82
N VAL A 289 -15.37 -14.62 -5.81
CA VAL A 289 -15.85 -13.41 -5.13
C VAL A 289 -14.69 -12.59 -4.53
N ALA A 290 -13.68 -13.26 -3.97
CA ALA A 290 -12.51 -12.60 -3.40
C ALA A 290 -11.68 -11.81 -4.42
N THR A 291 -11.73 -12.18 -5.71
CA THR A 291 -10.93 -11.53 -6.78
C THR A 291 -11.73 -10.53 -7.63
N LEU A 292 -13.06 -10.43 -7.46
CA LEU A 292 -13.92 -9.55 -8.28
C LEU A 292 -13.56 -8.06 -8.23
N THR A 293 -12.83 -7.62 -7.20
CA THR A 293 -12.37 -6.24 -7.07
C THR A 293 -11.00 -5.99 -7.70
N GLU A 294 -10.35 -7.03 -8.24
CA GLU A 294 -9.10 -6.85 -8.98
C GLU A 294 -9.41 -6.29 -10.37
N PRO A 295 -8.63 -5.30 -10.86
CA PRO A 295 -8.84 -4.75 -12.20
C PRO A 295 -8.75 -5.84 -13.28
N PHE A 296 -9.65 -5.78 -14.28
CA PHE A 296 -9.74 -6.71 -15.42
C PHE A 296 -10.13 -8.15 -15.05
N GLN A 297 -10.57 -8.39 -13.82
CA GLN A 297 -11.13 -9.71 -13.43
C GLN A 297 -12.57 -9.84 -13.95
N ARG A 298 -12.85 -11.00 -14.53
CA ARG A 298 -14.18 -11.41 -14.99
C ARG A 298 -14.62 -12.67 -14.24
N GLY A 299 -15.87 -12.73 -13.83
CA GLY A 299 -16.44 -13.99 -13.34
C GLY A 299 -16.36 -15.06 -14.43
N THR A 300 -16.25 -16.33 -14.04
CA THR A 300 -16.05 -17.49 -14.94
C THR A 300 -17.26 -17.83 -15.84
N GLY A 301 -18.33 -17.03 -15.84
CA GLY A 301 -19.56 -17.23 -16.59
C GLY A 301 -19.55 -16.49 -17.95
N ARG A 302 -19.68 -17.26 -19.02
CA ARG A 302 -19.93 -16.85 -20.43
C ARG A 302 -18.95 -15.87 -21.07
N THR A 303 -17.99 -16.43 -21.76
CA THR A 303 -17.08 -15.80 -22.74
C THR A 303 -17.76 -15.42 -24.08
N GLY A 304 -19.05 -15.12 -24.14
CA GLY A 304 -19.78 -15.08 -25.40
C GLY A 304 -20.78 -13.96 -25.65
N GLY A 305 -20.71 -12.83 -24.92
CA GLY A 305 -21.61 -11.70 -25.17
C GLY A 305 -20.86 -10.40 -25.43
N ASP A 306 -21.21 -9.73 -26.54
CA ASP A 306 -20.66 -8.42 -26.99
C ASP A 306 -20.83 -7.26 -25.96
N GLN A 307 -21.45 -7.53 -24.80
CA GLN A 307 -21.81 -6.54 -23.78
C GLN A 307 -21.19 -6.84 -22.39
N ALA A 308 -20.28 -7.79 -22.27
CA ALA A 308 -19.57 -8.01 -21.02
C ALA A 308 -18.59 -6.87 -20.76
N GLY A 309 -18.78 -6.15 -19.66
CA GLY A 309 -17.93 -5.02 -19.25
C GLY A 309 -16.44 -5.39 -19.16
N VAL A 310 -15.57 -4.40 -19.16
CA VAL A 310 -14.10 -4.55 -19.16
C VAL A 310 -13.54 -5.16 -17.87
N GLY A 311 -14.37 -5.39 -16.85
CA GLY A 311 -13.91 -5.89 -15.54
C GLY A 311 -13.26 -4.80 -14.67
N LEU A 312 -13.60 -3.53 -14.90
CA LEU A 312 -13.09 -2.40 -14.12
C LEU A 312 -14.11 -1.84 -13.13
N GLY A 313 -15.41 -2.12 -13.27
CA GLY A 313 -16.46 -1.51 -12.46
C GLY A 313 -16.26 -1.68 -10.95
N LEU A 314 -16.05 -2.91 -10.46
CA LEU A 314 -15.82 -3.17 -9.04
C LEU A 314 -14.44 -2.69 -8.55
N ALA A 315 -13.44 -2.65 -9.40
CA ALA A 315 -12.14 -2.05 -9.08
C ALA A 315 -12.25 -0.53 -8.88
N ILE A 316 -13.04 0.16 -9.71
CA ILE A 316 -13.37 1.58 -9.55
C ILE A 316 -14.12 1.80 -8.23
N VAL A 317 -15.14 1.00 -7.94
CA VAL A 317 -15.90 1.05 -6.69
C VAL A 317 -14.97 0.93 -5.49
N LYS A 318 -14.09 -0.08 -5.45
CA LYS A 318 -13.10 -0.28 -4.39
C LYS A 318 -12.17 0.93 -4.23
N SER A 319 -11.67 1.48 -5.33
CA SER A 319 -10.78 2.64 -5.31
C SER A 319 -11.47 3.88 -4.77
N ILE A 320 -12.71 4.16 -5.21
CA ILE A 320 -13.50 5.29 -4.71
C ILE A 320 -13.77 5.14 -3.21
N ILE A 321 -14.21 3.98 -2.75
CA ILE A 321 -14.48 3.70 -1.34
C ILE A 321 -13.22 3.91 -0.49
N HIS A 322 -12.07 3.38 -0.95
CA HIS A 322 -10.79 3.54 -0.25
C HIS A 322 -10.36 5.01 -0.16
N ALA A 323 -10.55 5.79 -1.23
CA ALA A 323 -10.24 7.23 -1.22
C ALA A 323 -11.15 8.03 -0.27
N HIS A 324 -12.34 7.51 0.04
CA HIS A 324 -13.29 8.08 1.00
C HIS A 324 -13.14 7.49 2.42
N ASP A 325 -12.09 6.72 2.69
CA ASP A 325 -11.85 6.04 3.97
C ASP A 325 -13.01 5.13 4.40
N GLY A 326 -13.74 4.60 3.41
CA GLY A 326 -14.85 3.68 3.60
C GLY A 326 -14.43 2.20 3.60
N SER A 327 -15.40 1.31 3.74
CA SER A 327 -15.19 -0.13 3.64
C SER A 327 -16.15 -0.78 2.64
N LEU A 328 -15.67 -1.83 1.98
CA LEU A 328 -16.40 -2.63 0.99
C LEU A 328 -16.44 -4.08 1.44
N ALA A 329 -17.63 -4.67 1.48
CA ALA A 329 -17.84 -6.09 1.69
C ALA A 329 -18.63 -6.66 0.52
N ILE A 330 -18.16 -7.78 -0.05
CA ILE A 330 -18.83 -8.52 -1.12
C ILE A 330 -19.06 -9.93 -0.64
N ALA A 331 -20.28 -10.41 -0.75
CA ALA A 331 -20.66 -11.74 -0.36
C ALA A 331 -21.58 -12.38 -1.42
N PRO A 332 -21.51 -13.69 -1.63
CA PRO A 332 -22.50 -14.40 -2.44
C PRO A 332 -23.88 -14.30 -1.78
N ARG A 333 -24.92 -14.12 -2.58
CA ARG A 333 -26.30 -14.11 -2.13
C ARG A 333 -26.84 -15.56 -2.06
N PRO A 334 -27.57 -15.94 -0.99
CA PRO A 334 -28.27 -17.22 -0.98
C PRO A 334 -29.23 -17.33 -2.16
N GLY A 335 -29.10 -18.39 -2.96
CA GLY A 335 -29.89 -18.59 -4.19
C GLY A 335 -29.30 -17.91 -5.43
N GLY A 336 -28.03 -17.51 -5.39
CA GLY A 336 -27.28 -16.96 -6.52
C GLY A 336 -27.26 -15.44 -6.58
N GLY A 337 -26.23 -14.90 -7.24
CA GLY A 337 -25.93 -13.48 -7.31
C GLY A 337 -25.03 -12.98 -6.20
N LEU A 338 -24.95 -11.67 -6.06
CA LEU A 338 -24.06 -10.98 -5.12
C LEU A 338 -24.83 -10.05 -4.19
N ARG A 339 -24.26 -9.86 -3.00
CA ARG A 339 -24.58 -8.76 -2.09
C ARG A 339 -23.32 -7.93 -1.91
N VAL A 340 -23.38 -6.65 -2.28
CA VAL A 340 -22.31 -5.68 -2.12
C VAL A 340 -22.74 -4.67 -1.07
N THR A 341 -21.96 -4.51 -0.01
CA THR A 341 -22.22 -3.54 1.07
C THR A 341 -21.07 -2.55 1.14
N VAL A 342 -21.41 -1.27 1.05
CA VAL A 342 -20.49 -0.14 1.17
C VAL A 342 -20.80 0.62 2.44
N GLN A 343 -19.76 0.99 3.20
CA GLN A 343 -19.89 1.87 4.35
C GLN A 343 -18.99 3.09 4.13
N LEU A 344 -19.56 4.29 4.29
CA LEU A 344 -18.87 5.56 4.12
C LEU A 344 -18.94 6.37 5.41
N PRO A 345 -17.87 7.10 5.79
CA PRO A 345 -17.88 7.95 6.96
C PRO A 345 -18.96 9.04 6.83
N ALA A 346 -19.68 9.29 7.92
CA ALA A 346 -20.59 10.43 7.98
C ALA A 346 -19.82 11.76 7.95
N PRO A 347 -20.42 12.84 7.46
CA PRO A 347 -19.82 14.17 7.56
C PRO A 347 -19.61 14.55 9.04
N ALA A 348 -18.48 15.22 9.31
CA ALA A 348 -18.26 15.76 10.66
C ALA A 348 -19.42 16.68 11.05
N PRO A 349 -19.92 16.61 12.31
CA PRO A 349 -20.94 17.52 12.76
C PRO A 349 -20.43 18.96 12.55
N ARG A 350 -21.24 19.80 11.86
CA ARG A 350 -20.93 21.22 11.77
C ARG A 350 -20.82 21.75 13.19
N ALA A 351 -19.67 22.30 13.55
CA ALA A 351 -19.57 23.10 14.76
C ALA A 351 -20.64 24.19 14.65
N ALA A 352 -21.60 24.14 15.55
CA ALA A 352 -22.63 25.21 15.66
C ALA A 352 -21.88 26.52 15.96
N GLY A 353 -21.80 27.39 14.96
CA GLY A 353 -21.26 28.73 15.08
C GLY A 353 -22.24 29.65 15.82
#